data_226dfb23dab0e4871bd05d33afe9d5d4
#
_entry.id   226dfb23dab0e4871bd05d33afe9d5d4
#
_cell.length_a   1.000
_cell.length_b   1.000
_cell.length_c   1.000
_cell.angle_alpha   90.00
_cell.angle_beta   90.00
_cell.angle_gamma   90.00
#
_symmetry.space_group_name_H-M   'P 1'
#
loop_
_entity.id
_entity.type
_entity.pdbx_description
1 polymer ?
#
loop_
_entity_poly.entity_id
_entity_poly.type
_entity_poly.pdbx_seq_one_letter_code
_entity_poly.pdbx_strand_id
1 'polypeptide(L)'
;MLEKIIHYYKPYKLILLLVLMGSCFSALMELLFPYIVRQMLNVEIPQKNLDELLYWAGILLALYVVNFGLLFSINYYGHVMSSGIENDMRRDLFGHMEKMSFRFFDNARTGQLLSRITSDIVEISELTFKGPNDLLVCTISMLGTIFMMLYLNPYLGSIIGAMLIIKAAHSVFVNRKMKRAFRRSREKSGEVSAQAEEALSGIRLVKAFANEQLELERFMRKSNELLRVRTESFAILSYFSGTITFFTNATNLVVLVCGGMMVANDQLALSDFVAFFLYVNIFMKPVFRLLMFTEMYQRGMAGYHRFNEMMQHKVEIDDAPDAIATGEIKGRITFENVTFGYLQDKPVLKHFDLDIAPGEKVAFVGATGAGKTTLASLLLRFYEPTQGRVLLDGVDIKEYKQSYLRNHVGLVQQDVFLFSDSVNFNIAYGKIKASEQEIEQAAKLAAADDFISALPEGYETKVGERGVKLSGGQKQRIAIARAFLKNPPVMVFDEATSALDTKTEKQIQKSLDKLAESRTTLIIAHRLSTIINADRIVVLHNGEIAEIGTHKELMALDGIYKRLYELDEQD
;
A
#
# COMPACT_ATOMS: atom_id res chain seq x y z
N MET A 1 16.70 10.48 10.37
CA MET A 1 15.26 10.30 10.10
C MET A 1 14.70 11.45 9.25
N LEU A 2 14.78 12.68 9.72
CA LEU A 2 14.35 13.88 8.95
C LEU A 2 15.08 14.04 7.60
N GLU A 3 16.36 13.68 7.53
CA GLU A 3 17.14 13.76 6.29
C GLU A 3 16.55 13.00 5.10
N LYS A 4 15.94 11.83 5.35
CA LYS A 4 15.32 11.03 4.29
C LYS A 4 14.02 11.65 3.77
N ILE A 5 13.21 12.28 4.64
CA ILE A 5 12.03 13.04 4.20
C ILE A 5 12.47 14.27 3.40
N ILE A 6 13.54 14.96 3.86
CA ILE A 6 14.10 16.12 3.17
C ILE A 6 14.54 15.78 1.74
N HIS A 7 14.92 14.53 1.49
CA HIS A 7 15.27 14.10 0.14
C HIS A 7 14.10 14.29 -0.86
N TYR A 8 12.89 13.97 -0.47
CA TYR A 8 11.70 14.11 -1.32
C TYR A 8 11.29 15.58 -1.56
N TYR A 9 11.78 16.52 -0.75
CA TYR A 9 11.58 17.96 -1.03
C TYR A 9 12.54 18.52 -2.09
N LYS A 10 13.68 17.85 -2.37
CA LYS A 10 14.69 18.38 -3.29
C LYS A 10 14.14 18.81 -4.66
N PRO A 11 13.28 18.03 -5.33
CA PRO A 11 12.69 18.46 -6.61
C PRO A 11 11.76 19.66 -6.47
N TYR A 12 11.15 19.84 -5.29
CA TYR A 12 10.07 20.82 -5.03
C TYR A 12 10.51 22.00 -4.15
N LYS A 13 11.83 22.17 -3.91
CA LYS A 13 12.37 23.18 -2.99
C LYS A 13 11.93 24.61 -3.31
N LEU A 14 11.80 24.96 -4.59
CA LEU A 14 11.34 26.28 -5.01
C LEU A 14 9.86 26.49 -4.66
N ILE A 15 9.02 25.49 -4.92
CA ILE A 15 7.59 25.53 -4.57
C ILE A 15 7.42 25.66 -3.06
N LEU A 16 8.16 24.88 -2.28
CA LEU A 16 8.14 24.97 -0.81
C LEU A 16 8.50 26.38 -0.34
N LEU A 17 9.57 26.96 -0.88
CA LEU A 17 10.00 28.31 -0.52
C LEU A 17 8.91 29.34 -0.85
N LEU A 18 8.32 29.28 -2.05
CA LEU A 18 7.26 30.20 -2.48
C LEU A 18 6.00 30.07 -1.60
N VAL A 19 5.61 28.84 -1.25
CA VAL A 19 4.49 28.55 -0.35
C VAL A 19 4.76 29.13 1.05
N LEU A 20 5.93 28.91 1.62
CA LEU A 20 6.28 29.43 2.94
C LEU A 20 6.40 30.95 2.97
N MET A 21 6.99 31.56 1.95
CA MET A 21 7.04 33.03 1.80
C MET A 21 5.64 33.63 1.66
N GLY A 22 4.79 33.05 0.81
CA GLY A 22 3.41 33.47 0.64
C GLY A 22 2.62 33.35 1.93
N SER A 23 2.80 32.27 2.69
CA SER A 23 2.15 32.04 3.99
C SER A 23 2.61 33.02 5.06
N CYS A 24 3.91 33.36 5.08
CA CYS A 24 4.46 34.40 5.95
C CYS A 24 3.79 35.76 5.63
N PHE A 25 3.73 36.10 4.35
CA PHE A 25 3.12 37.36 3.92
C PHE A 25 1.62 37.44 4.21
N SER A 26 0.88 36.35 3.96
CA SER A 26 -0.54 36.22 4.31
C SER A 26 -0.79 36.38 5.81
N ALA A 27 0.02 35.77 6.67
CA ALA A 27 -0.08 35.89 8.11
C ALA A 27 0.19 37.33 8.59
N LEU A 28 1.18 38.01 8.01
CA LEU A 28 1.47 39.42 8.30
C LEU A 28 0.32 40.35 7.85
N MET A 29 -0.28 40.11 6.67
CA MET A 29 -1.46 40.86 6.23
C MET A 29 -2.64 40.72 7.18
N GLU A 30 -2.85 39.51 7.74
CA GLU A 30 -3.90 39.27 8.74
C GLU A 30 -3.68 40.11 10.01
N LEU A 31 -2.43 40.28 10.43
CA LEU A 31 -2.06 41.12 11.58
C LEU A 31 -2.20 42.64 11.30
N LEU A 32 -2.07 43.06 10.06
CA LEU A 32 -2.24 44.49 9.67
C LEU A 32 -3.69 44.93 9.70
N PHE A 33 -4.65 44.04 9.51
CA PHE A 33 -6.09 44.40 9.46
C PHE A 33 -6.57 45.17 10.70
N PRO A 34 -6.38 44.70 11.95
CA PRO A 34 -6.81 45.46 13.12
C PRO A 34 -6.09 46.82 13.27
N TYR A 35 -4.83 46.87 12.82
CA TYR A 35 -4.06 48.14 12.87
C TYR A 35 -4.63 49.19 11.92
N ILE A 36 -5.03 48.83 10.70
CA ILE A 36 -5.67 49.72 9.73
C ILE A 36 -7.05 50.15 10.25
N VAL A 37 -7.86 49.21 10.78
CA VAL A 37 -9.15 49.54 11.40
C VAL A 37 -8.98 50.55 12.54
N ARG A 38 -7.94 50.35 13.39
CA ARG A 38 -7.55 51.30 14.43
C ARG A 38 -7.28 52.69 13.86
N GLN A 39 -6.49 52.80 12.79
CA GLN A 39 -6.16 54.09 12.14
C GLN A 39 -7.44 54.80 11.65
N MET A 40 -8.34 54.08 10.96
CA MET A 40 -9.61 54.63 10.49
C MET A 40 -10.47 55.17 11.63
N LEU A 41 -10.56 54.42 12.75
CA LEU A 41 -11.36 54.81 13.92
C LEU A 41 -10.75 55.96 14.72
N ASN A 42 -9.42 56.09 14.74
CA ASN A 42 -8.73 57.07 15.58
C ASN A 42 -8.55 58.43 14.89
N VAL A 43 -8.43 58.42 13.58
CA VAL A 43 -8.10 59.64 12.80
C VAL A 43 -9.22 60.03 11.88
N GLU A 44 -9.63 59.14 10.97
CA GLU A 44 -10.46 59.53 9.83
C GLU A 44 -11.93 59.77 10.20
N ILE A 45 -12.50 58.91 11.06
CA ILE A 45 -13.90 59.02 11.47
C ILE A 45 -14.14 60.28 12.34
N PRO A 46 -13.31 60.61 13.37
CA PRO A 46 -13.46 61.81 14.16
C PRO A 46 -13.33 63.08 13.34
N GLN A 47 -12.45 63.11 12.33
CA GLN A 47 -12.25 64.26 11.44
C GLN A 47 -13.32 64.38 10.36
N LYS A 48 -14.25 63.39 10.25
CA LYS A 48 -15.29 63.33 9.20
C LYS A 48 -14.71 63.38 7.78
N ASN A 49 -13.47 62.87 7.62
CA ASN A 49 -12.79 62.84 6.33
C ASN A 49 -13.22 61.62 5.53
N LEU A 50 -14.29 61.77 4.73
CA LEU A 50 -14.86 60.67 3.95
C LEU A 50 -13.91 60.18 2.84
N ASP A 51 -13.12 61.07 2.26
CA ASP A 51 -12.21 60.73 1.16
C ASP A 51 -11.08 59.80 1.66
N GLU A 52 -10.48 60.14 2.78
CA GLU A 52 -9.45 59.30 3.44
C GLU A 52 -10.03 57.97 3.96
N LEU A 53 -11.26 57.99 4.50
CA LEU A 53 -11.96 56.78 4.91
C LEU A 53 -12.14 55.80 3.72
N LEU A 54 -12.59 56.32 2.57
CA LEU A 54 -12.74 55.55 1.33
C LEU A 54 -11.38 55.06 0.79
N TYR A 55 -10.33 55.89 0.91
CA TYR A 55 -8.97 55.49 0.55
C TYR A 55 -8.49 54.28 1.37
N TRP A 56 -8.61 54.29 2.71
CA TRP A 56 -8.25 53.17 3.58
C TRP A 56 -9.13 51.95 3.34
N ALA A 57 -10.42 52.12 3.08
CA ALA A 57 -11.32 51.05 2.71
C ALA A 57 -10.88 50.39 1.38
N GLY A 58 -10.44 51.20 0.41
CA GLY A 58 -9.85 50.72 -0.85
C GLY A 58 -8.57 49.93 -0.66
N ILE A 59 -7.69 50.41 0.25
CA ILE A 59 -6.47 49.64 0.64
C ILE A 59 -6.84 48.30 1.24
N LEU A 60 -7.80 48.24 2.18
CA LEU A 60 -8.26 47.01 2.78
C LEU A 60 -8.83 46.04 1.74
N LEU A 61 -9.64 46.53 0.81
CA LEU A 61 -10.18 45.72 -0.27
C LEU A 61 -9.06 45.16 -1.16
N ALA A 62 -8.08 46.01 -1.52
CA ALA A 62 -6.92 45.57 -2.29
C ALA A 62 -6.11 44.49 -1.54
N LEU A 63 -5.89 44.64 -0.23
CA LEU A 63 -5.23 43.65 0.62
C LEU A 63 -6.02 42.33 0.65
N TYR A 64 -7.36 42.35 0.74
CA TYR A 64 -8.18 41.13 0.68
C TYR A 64 -8.08 40.43 -0.66
N VAL A 65 -8.09 41.18 -1.79
CA VAL A 65 -7.92 40.60 -3.13
C VAL A 65 -6.53 39.93 -3.26
N VAL A 66 -5.48 40.62 -2.82
CA VAL A 66 -4.12 40.09 -2.83
C VAL A 66 -4.03 38.83 -1.92
N ASN A 67 -4.60 38.89 -0.71
CA ASN A 67 -4.60 37.74 0.20
C ASN A 67 -5.39 36.55 -0.34
N PHE A 68 -6.50 36.78 -1.04
CA PHE A 68 -7.23 35.73 -1.76
C PHE A 68 -6.33 35.03 -2.80
N GLY A 69 -5.65 35.83 -3.65
CA GLY A 69 -4.70 35.27 -4.63
C GLY A 69 -3.54 34.49 -3.99
N LEU A 70 -3.01 35.00 -2.86
CA LEU A 70 -1.98 34.29 -2.08
C LEU A 70 -2.49 32.99 -1.50
N LEU A 71 -3.63 32.99 -0.83
CA LEU A 71 -4.22 31.79 -0.24
C LEU A 71 -4.54 30.74 -1.29
N PHE A 72 -5.08 31.16 -2.44
CA PHE A 72 -5.26 30.27 -3.59
C PHE A 72 -3.94 29.65 -4.03
N SER A 73 -2.90 30.47 -4.23
CA SER A 73 -1.58 30.01 -4.68
C SER A 73 -0.92 29.09 -3.68
N ILE A 74 -0.96 29.43 -2.38
CA ILE A 74 -0.40 28.61 -1.28
C ILE A 74 -1.06 27.23 -1.26
N ASN A 75 -2.39 27.18 -1.31
CA ASN A 75 -3.12 25.93 -1.29
C ASN A 75 -2.89 25.12 -2.56
N TYR A 76 -3.01 25.74 -3.73
CA TYR A 76 -2.82 25.06 -5.02
C TYR A 76 -1.41 24.47 -5.15
N TYR A 77 -0.37 25.31 -5.04
CA TYR A 77 1.02 24.86 -5.19
C TYR A 77 1.46 23.97 -4.04
N GLY A 78 0.95 24.19 -2.82
CA GLY A 78 1.20 23.31 -1.69
C GLY A 78 0.66 21.89 -1.92
N HIS A 79 -0.54 21.76 -2.46
CA HIS A 79 -1.10 20.45 -2.82
C HIS A 79 -0.43 19.84 -4.05
N VAL A 80 -0.03 20.61 -5.05
CA VAL A 80 0.76 20.14 -6.19
C VAL A 80 2.08 19.53 -5.71
N MET A 81 2.79 20.23 -4.82
CA MET A 81 4.03 19.71 -4.20
C MET A 81 3.77 18.43 -3.41
N SER A 82 2.75 18.43 -2.55
CA SER A 82 2.39 17.27 -1.73
C SER A 82 2.05 16.04 -2.59
N SER A 83 1.25 16.23 -3.65
CA SER A 83 0.89 15.15 -4.60
C SER A 83 2.09 14.67 -5.41
N GLY A 84 3.02 15.56 -5.74
CA GLY A 84 4.28 15.18 -6.39
C GLY A 84 5.14 14.30 -5.49
N ILE A 85 5.33 14.69 -4.22
CA ILE A 85 6.04 13.91 -3.22
C ILE A 85 5.35 12.54 -3.00
N GLU A 86 4.02 12.54 -2.93
CA GLU A 86 3.21 11.31 -2.81
C GLU A 86 3.49 10.34 -3.97
N ASN A 87 3.50 10.85 -5.20
CA ASN A 87 3.77 10.04 -6.39
C ASN A 87 5.20 9.49 -6.39
N ASP A 88 6.20 10.29 -6.03
CA ASP A 88 7.59 9.85 -5.94
C ASP A 88 7.78 8.77 -4.88
N MET A 89 7.20 8.96 -3.68
CA MET A 89 7.24 7.95 -2.61
C MET A 89 6.52 6.66 -3.01
N ARG A 90 5.40 6.77 -3.72
CA ARG A 90 4.63 5.60 -4.20
C ARG A 90 5.43 4.81 -5.23
N ARG A 91 6.07 5.49 -6.17
CA ARG A 91 6.94 4.86 -7.17
C ARG A 91 8.11 4.13 -6.51
N ASP A 92 8.80 4.77 -5.58
CA ASP A 92 9.96 4.19 -4.91
C ASP A 92 9.57 3.00 -4.03
N LEU A 93 8.45 3.11 -3.29
CA LEU A 93 7.93 2.02 -2.46
C LEU A 93 7.50 0.82 -3.30
N PHE A 94 6.73 1.05 -4.36
CA PHE A 94 6.26 -0.03 -5.23
C PHE A 94 7.42 -0.71 -5.94
N GLY A 95 8.35 0.08 -6.50
CA GLY A 95 9.54 -0.47 -7.14
C GLY A 95 10.47 -1.22 -6.18
N HIS A 96 10.49 -0.85 -4.89
CA HIS A 96 11.19 -1.61 -3.86
C HIS A 96 10.47 -2.92 -3.53
N MET A 97 9.13 -2.88 -3.39
CA MET A 97 8.32 -4.08 -3.15
C MET A 97 8.48 -5.13 -4.25
N GLU A 98 8.51 -4.71 -5.53
CA GLU A 98 8.70 -5.65 -6.65
C GLU A 98 10.04 -6.40 -6.63
N LYS A 99 11.04 -5.86 -5.92
CA LYS A 99 12.34 -6.51 -5.74
C LYS A 99 12.40 -7.46 -4.54
N MET A 100 11.35 -7.51 -3.71
CA MET A 100 11.33 -8.37 -2.54
C MET A 100 11.26 -9.85 -2.92
N SER A 101 11.84 -10.71 -2.07
CA SER A 101 11.81 -12.17 -2.21
C SER A 101 10.39 -12.73 -1.99
N PHE A 102 10.13 -13.93 -2.51
CA PHE A 102 8.88 -14.63 -2.23
C PHE A 102 8.67 -14.88 -0.74
N ARG A 103 9.74 -15.14 0.03
CA ARG A 103 9.69 -15.28 1.50
C ARG A 103 9.05 -14.06 2.17
N PHE A 104 9.32 -12.86 1.66
CA PHE A 104 8.68 -11.65 2.16
C PHE A 104 7.17 -11.66 1.91
N PHE A 105 6.72 -12.02 0.69
CA PHE A 105 5.30 -12.04 0.33
C PHE A 105 4.52 -13.15 1.03
N ASP A 106 5.15 -14.31 1.29
CA ASP A 106 4.52 -15.41 2.03
C ASP A 106 4.20 -15.03 3.48
N ASN A 107 5.03 -14.16 4.08
CA ASN A 107 4.83 -13.67 5.44
C ASN A 107 4.03 -12.36 5.51
N ALA A 108 3.85 -11.66 4.39
CA ALA A 108 3.17 -10.37 4.33
C ALA A 108 1.68 -10.52 4.04
N ARG A 109 0.86 -9.72 4.71
CA ARG A 109 -0.57 -9.61 4.37
C ARG A 109 -0.76 -8.58 3.26
N THR A 110 -1.30 -8.98 2.12
CA THR A 110 -1.53 -8.12 0.95
C THR A 110 -2.27 -6.83 1.31
N GLY A 111 -3.29 -6.89 2.20
CA GLY A 111 -4.02 -5.72 2.65
C GLY A 111 -3.16 -4.71 3.43
N GLN A 112 -2.14 -5.17 4.17
CA GLN A 112 -1.19 -4.27 4.84
C GLN A 112 -0.27 -3.59 3.83
N LEU A 113 0.22 -4.31 2.81
CA LEU A 113 1.03 -3.73 1.75
C LEU A 113 0.25 -2.68 0.96
N LEU A 114 -1.00 -2.98 0.62
CA LEU A 114 -1.89 -2.03 -0.05
C LEU A 114 -2.11 -0.77 0.78
N SER A 115 -2.36 -0.90 2.09
CA SER A 115 -2.51 0.24 3.01
C SER A 115 -1.24 1.10 3.06
N ARG A 116 -0.05 0.50 3.00
CA ARG A 116 1.22 1.25 2.96
C ARG A 116 1.36 2.10 1.69
N ILE A 117 0.97 1.57 0.52
CA ILE A 117 1.04 2.27 -0.78
C ILE A 117 -0.03 3.37 -0.90
N THR A 118 -1.20 3.17 -0.28
CA THR A 118 -2.33 4.10 -0.39
C THR A 118 -2.40 5.07 0.79
N SER A 119 -2.82 4.59 1.95
CA SER A 119 -3.16 5.44 3.09
C SER A 119 -1.94 6.07 3.77
N ASP A 120 -0.87 5.28 4.00
CA ASP A 120 0.29 5.79 4.73
C ASP A 120 1.01 6.90 3.96
N ILE A 121 1.17 6.75 2.65
CA ILE A 121 1.83 7.76 1.81
C ILE A 121 1.00 9.04 1.76
N VAL A 122 -0.33 8.97 1.68
CA VAL A 122 -1.21 10.14 1.74
C VAL A 122 -1.04 10.89 3.06
N GLU A 123 -1.01 10.19 4.20
CA GLU A 123 -0.80 10.82 5.50
C GLU A 123 0.58 11.50 5.62
N ILE A 124 1.62 10.90 5.02
CA ILE A 124 2.95 11.50 4.94
C ILE A 124 2.92 12.76 4.05
N SER A 125 2.31 12.67 2.88
CA SER A 125 2.26 13.77 1.92
C SER A 125 1.50 14.98 2.47
N GLU A 126 0.38 14.77 3.18
CA GLU A 126 -0.31 15.86 3.88
C GLU A 126 0.58 16.56 4.90
N LEU A 127 1.37 15.78 5.67
CA LEU A 127 2.31 16.33 6.64
C LEU A 127 3.40 17.18 5.97
N THR A 128 3.86 16.81 4.77
CA THR A 128 4.92 17.53 4.06
C THR A 128 4.51 18.94 3.65
N PHE A 129 3.25 19.17 3.33
CA PHE A 129 2.74 20.51 3.00
C PHE A 129 2.23 21.24 4.24
N LYS A 130 1.23 20.68 4.91
CA LYS A 130 0.55 21.36 6.03
C LYS A 130 1.45 21.53 7.24
N GLY A 131 2.40 20.61 7.45
CA GLY A 131 3.30 20.62 8.61
C GLY A 131 4.10 21.92 8.73
N PRO A 132 5.01 22.21 7.80
CA PRO A 132 5.80 23.44 7.80
C PRO A 132 4.94 24.70 7.70
N ASN A 133 3.89 24.68 6.87
CA ASN A 133 2.99 25.79 6.66
C ASN A 133 2.24 26.19 7.93
N ASP A 134 1.58 25.23 8.60
CA ASP A 134 0.79 25.51 9.80
C ASP A 134 1.67 25.95 10.97
N LEU A 135 2.86 25.34 11.14
CA LEU A 135 3.81 25.79 12.17
C LEU A 135 4.25 27.22 11.94
N LEU A 136 4.61 27.59 10.71
CA LEU A 136 5.02 28.95 10.36
C LEU A 136 3.90 29.97 10.63
N VAL A 137 2.73 29.72 10.06
CA VAL A 137 1.57 30.64 10.20
C VAL A 137 1.14 30.76 11.65
N CYS A 138 1.05 29.65 12.39
CA CYS A 138 0.68 29.70 13.81
C CYS A 138 1.69 30.48 14.65
N THR A 139 2.98 30.30 14.40
CA THR A 139 4.04 31.02 15.11
C THR A 139 3.96 32.53 14.85
N ILE A 140 3.86 32.93 13.59
CA ILE A 140 3.76 34.35 13.23
C ILE A 140 2.47 34.98 13.78
N SER A 141 1.32 34.32 13.61
CA SER A 141 0.04 34.88 14.06
C SER A 141 -0.02 34.97 15.58
N MET A 142 0.46 33.97 16.33
CA MET A 142 0.43 34.00 17.80
C MET A 142 1.40 35.04 18.37
N LEU A 143 2.66 35.02 17.95
CA LEU A 143 3.67 35.96 18.45
C LEU A 143 3.37 37.38 17.98
N GLY A 144 2.95 37.56 16.72
CA GLY A 144 2.58 38.83 16.16
C GLY A 144 1.37 39.45 16.87
N THR A 145 0.34 38.66 17.16
CA THR A 145 -0.84 39.14 17.91
C THR A 145 -0.47 39.56 19.33
N ILE A 146 0.33 38.77 20.06
CA ILE A 146 0.79 39.16 21.41
C ILE A 146 1.62 40.43 21.35
N PHE A 147 2.55 40.52 20.40
CA PHE A 147 3.37 41.69 20.20
C PHE A 147 2.51 42.96 19.94
N MET A 148 1.54 42.87 19.02
CA MET A 148 0.67 43.98 18.71
C MET A 148 -0.20 44.42 19.90
N MET A 149 -0.73 43.46 20.68
CA MET A 149 -1.48 43.80 21.90
C MET A 149 -0.62 44.49 22.96
N LEU A 150 0.62 44.05 23.17
CA LEU A 150 1.57 44.69 24.10
C LEU A 150 2.02 46.08 23.59
N TYR A 151 2.17 46.24 22.28
CA TYR A 151 2.50 47.53 21.67
C TYR A 151 1.37 48.55 21.83
N LEU A 152 0.10 48.16 21.69
CA LEU A 152 -1.04 49.03 21.85
C LEU A 152 -1.22 49.49 23.32
N ASN A 153 -1.23 48.56 24.25
CA ASN A 153 -1.29 48.83 25.67
C ASN A 153 -0.66 47.69 26.46
N PRO A 154 0.48 47.90 27.14
CA PRO A 154 1.20 46.87 27.89
C PRO A 154 0.38 46.23 29.02
N TYR A 155 -0.43 47.02 29.74
CA TYR A 155 -1.23 46.53 30.87
C TYR A 155 -2.36 45.60 30.39
N LEU A 156 -3.21 46.07 29.47
CA LEU A 156 -4.29 45.28 28.96
C LEU A 156 -3.77 44.08 28.15
N GLY A 157 -2.71 44.28 27.36
CA GLY A 157 -2.04 43.23 26.59
C GLY A 157 -1.47 42.13 27.48
N SER A 158 -0.89 42.46 28.63
CA SER A 158 -0.38 41.47 29.61
C SER A 158 -1.50 40.66 30.25
N ILE A 159 -2.62 41.29 30.63
CA ILE A 159 -3.78 40.59 31.20
C ILE A 159 -4.37 39.60 30.16
N ILE A 160 -4.60 40.06 28.93
CA ILE A 160 -5.15 39.22 27.87
C ILE A 160 -4.16 38.12 27.49
N GLY A 161 -2.86 38.43 27.39
CA GLY A 161 -1.80 37.47 27.11
C GLY A 161 -1.77 36.33 28.14
N ALA A 162 -1.88 36.66 29.42
CA ALA A 162 -1.97 35.66 30.50
C ALA A 162 -3.21 34.77 30.36
N MET A 163 -4.37 35.34 30.05
CA MET A 163 -5.60 34.56 29.80
C MET A 163 -5.47 33.62 28.59
N LEU A 164 -4.84 34.09 27.53
CA LEU A 164 -4.59 33.28 26.32
C LEU A 164 -3.63 32.12 26.60
N ILE A 165 -2.60 32.32 27.44
CA ILE A 165 -1.69 31.26 27.89
C ILE A 165 -2.43 30.23 28.75
N ILE A 166 -3.26 30.69 29.71
CA ILE A 166 -4.08 29.79 30.56
C ILE A 166 -5.02 28.95 29.65
N LYS A 167 -5.67 29.58 28.68
CA LYS A 167 -6.52 28.89 27.71
C LYS A 167 -5.76 27.88 26.87
N ALA A 168 -4.56 28.24 26.38
CA ALA A 168 -3.72 27.32 25.61
C ALA A 168 -3.30 26.11 26.46
N ALA A 169 -2.88 26.32 27.71
CA ALA A 169 -2.52 25.26 28.64
C ALA A 169 -3.71 24.32 28.92
N HIS A 170 -4.90 24.88 29.18
CA HIS A 170 -6.13 24.11 29.37
C HIS A 170 -6.48 23.29 28.11
N SER A 171 -6.37 23.91 26.93
CA SER A 171 -6.62 23.23 25.65
C SER A 171 -5.70 22.03 25.43
N VAL A 172 -4.41 22.15 25.74
CA VAL A 172 -3.44 21.04 25.68
C VAL A 172 -3.80 19.91 26.65
N PHE A 173 -4.21 20.27 27.87
CA PHE A 173 -4.61 19.30 28.90
C PHE A 173 -5.86 18.49 28.48
N VAL A 174 -6.91 19.15 28.04
CA VAL A 174 -8.15 18.49 27.60
C VAL A 174 -7.93 17.70 26.31
N ASN A 175 -7.10 18.20 25.39
CA ASN A 175 -6.76 17.50 24.16
C ASN A 175 -6.10 16.12 24.41
N ARG A 176 -5.29 15.99 25.46
CA ARG A 176 -4.71 14.69 25.86
C ARG A 176 -5.79 13.66 26.24
N LYS A 177 -6.85 14.09 26.95
CA LYS A 177 -7.99 13.24 27.29
C LYS A 177 -8.80 12.87 26.03
N MET A 178 -9.06 13.86 25.20
CA MET A 178 -9.77 13.68 23.93
C MET A 178 -9.06 12.67 23.01
N LYS A 179 -7.74 12.78 22.85
CA LYS A 179 -6.95 11.81 22.06
C LYS A 179 -7.09 10.37 22.56
N ARG A 180 -7.07 10.15 23.89
CA ARG A 180 -7.26 8.80 24.45
C ARG A 180 -8.66 8.25 24.15
N ALA A 181 -9.69 9.09 24.29
CA ALA A 181 -11.07 8.71 24.01
C ALA A 181 -11.28 8.34 22.52
N PHE A 182 -10.79 9.19 21.60
CA PHE A 182 -10.88 8.91 20.16
C PHE A 182 -10.06 7.70 19.73
N ARG A 183 -8.89 7.46 20.35
CA ARG A 183 -8.13 6.24 20.11
C ARG A 183 -8.94 5.00 20.49
N ARG A 184 -9.55 4.98 21.69
CA ARG A 184 -10.40 3.88 22.14
C ARG A 184 -11.62 3.67 21.22
N SER A 185 -12.21 4.77 20.73
CA SER A 185 -13.30 4.70 19.74
C SER A 185 -12.83 4.07 18.42
N ARG A 186 -11.63 4.39 17.93
CA ARG A 186 -11.05 3.77 16.72
C ARG A 186 -10.77 2.28 16.91
N GLU A 187 -10.25 1.87 18.07
CA GLU A 187 -10.03 0.46 18.42
C GLU A 187 -11.37 -0.31 18.37
N LYS A 188 -12.44 0.23 18.97
CA LYS A 188 -13.77 -0.38 18.92
C LYS A 188 -14.39 -0.37 17.52
N SER A 189 -14.15 0.66 16.73
CA SER A 189 -14.58 0.67 15.31
C SER A 189 -13.89 -0.44 14.51
N GLY A 190 -12.61 -0.70 14.79
CA GLY A 190 -11.88 -1.83 14.20
C GLY A 190 -12.48 -3.19 14.55
N GLU A 191 -12.92 -3.38 15.82
CA GLU A 191 -13.60 -4.62 16.23
C GLU A 191 -14.93 -4.84 15.50
N VAL A 192 -15.71 -3.76 15.28
CA VAL A 192 -16.96 -3.83 14.49
C VAL A 192 -16.65 -4.18 13.03
N SER A 193 -15.63 -3.57 12.43
CA SER A 193 -15.25 -3.87 11.06
C SER A 193 -14.76 -5.32 10.90
N ALA A 194 -13.96 -5.83 11.84
CA ALA A 194 -13.51 -7.22 11.82
C ALA A 194 -14.68 -8.22 11.95
N GLN A 195 -15.67 -7.93 12.82
CA GLN A 195 -16.87 -8.77 12.94
C GLN A 195 -17.71 -8.78 11.67
N ALA A 196 -17.84 -7.61 11.00
CA ALA A 196 -18.55 -7.52 9.72
C ALA A 196 -17.80 -8.28 8.61
N GLU A 197 -16.48 -8.15 8.52
CA GLU A 197 -15.65 -8.86 7.56
C GLU A 197 -15.75 -10.39 7.75
N GLU A 198 -15.68 -10.88 8.99
CA GLU A 198 -15.83 -12.30 9.32
C GLU A 198 -17.20 -12.83 8.87
N ALA A 199 -18.29 -12.15 9.24
CA ALA A 199 -19.65 -12.57 8.90
C ALA A 199 -19.91 -12.53 7.38
N LEU A 200 -19.43 -11.48 6.68
CA LEU A 200 -19.62 -11.34 5.23
C LEU A 200 -18.73 -12.32 4.43
N SER A 201 -17.52 -12.57 4.87
CA SER A 201 -16.64 -13.57 4.25
C SER A 201 -17.21 -14.98 4.42
N GLY A 202 -17.81 -15.26 5.58
CA GLY A 202 -18.49 -16.51 5.90
C GLY A 202 -19.95 -16.57 5.49
N ILE A 203 -20.49 -15.65 4.67
CA ILE A 203 -21.94 -15.50 4.44
C ILE A 203 -22.62 -16.77 3.92
N ARG A 204 -21.90 -17.55 3.08
CA ARG A 204 -22.43 -18.84 2.59
C ARG A 204 -22.66 -19.84 3.72
N LEU A 205 -21.75 -19.88 4.70
CA LEU A 205 -21.86 -20.73 5.88
C LEU A 205 -23.01 -20.25 6.76
N VAL A 206 -23.09 -18.94 7.05
CA VAL A 206 -24.18 -18.33 7.82
C VAL A 206 -25.53 -18.69 7.21
N LYS A 207 -25.67 -18.56 5.88
CA LYS A 207 -26.89 -18.90 5.14
C LYS A 207 -27.19 -20.39 5.15
N ALA A 208 -26.18 -21.24 4.97
CA ALA A 208 -26.35 -22.70 4.95
C ALA A 208 -26.85 -23.24 6.30
N PHE A 209 -26.49 -22.61 7.40
CA PHE A 209 -26.90 -23.02 8.76
C PHE A 209 -28.04 -22.17 9.33
N ALA A 210 -28.62 -21.23 8.56
CA ALA A 210 -29.70 -20.34 8.97
C ALA A 210 -29.40 -19.56 10.28
N ASN A 211 -28.14 -19.12 10.47
CA ASN A 211 -27.65 -18.46 11.69
C ASN A 211 -27.58 -16.92 11.56
N GLU A 212 -28.35 -16.31 10.67
CA GLU A 212 -28.34 -14.85 10.45
C GLU A 212 -28.65 -14.06 11.71
N GLN A 213 -29.59 -14.56 12.53
CA GLN A 213 -29.97 -13.90 13.77
C GLN A 213 -28.83 -13.92 14.80
N LEU A 214 -28.10 -15.02 14.90
CA LEU A 214 -26.94 -15.15 15.78
C LEU A 214 -25.83 -14.16 15.38
N GLU A 215 -25.53 -14.07 14.09
CA GLU A 215 -24.51 -13.13 13.58
C GLU A 215 -24.95 -11.68 13.75
N LEU A 216 -26.23 -11.36 13.56
CA LEU A 216 -26.77 -10.03 13.84
C LEU A 216 -26.58 -9.66 15.32
N GLU A 217 -26.88 -10.57 16.25
CA GLU A 217 -26.71 -10.34 17.69
C GLU A 217 -25.23 -10.13 18.05
N ARG A 218 -24.32 -10.90 17.48
CA ARG A 218 -22.87 -10.74 17.67
C ARG A 218 -22.40 -9.37 17.17
N PHE A 219 -22.85 -8.97 15.97
CA PHE A 219 -22.55 -7.67 15.39
C PHE A 219 -23.10 -6.52 16.23
N MET A 220 -24.39 -6.60 16.64
CA MET A 220 -25.05 -5.56 17.43
C MET A 220 -24.41 -5.39 18.81
N ARG A 221 -23.90 -6.45 19.43
CA ARG A 221 -23.16 -6.35 20.69
C ARG A 221 -21.91 -5.47 20.52
N LYS A 222 -21.09 -5.71 19.47
CA LYS A 222 -19.92 -4.89 19.15
C LYS A 222 -20.29 -3.46 18.76
N SER A 223 -21.35 -3.30 17.99
CA SER A 223 -21.89 -1.99 17.59
C SER A 223 -22.35 -1.16 18.81
N ASN A 224 -23.01 -1.79 19.78
CA ASN A 224 -23.44 -1.13 21.01
C ASN A 224 -22.25 -0.74 21.91
N GLU A 225 -21.19 -1.57 21.98
CA GLU A 225 -19.94 -1.19 22.65
C GLU A 225 -19.31 0.05 22.00
N LEU A 226 -19.25 0.08 20.67
CA LEU A 226 -18.76 1.24 19.92
C LEU A 226 -19.62 2.48 20.17
N LEU A 227 -20.94 2.34 20.17
CA LEU A 227 -21.89 3.43 20.46
C LEU A 227 -21.57 4.06 21.82
N ARG A 228 -21.41 3.24 22.86
CA ARG A 228 -21.09 3.71 24.21
C ARG A 228 -19.77 4.50 24.24
N VAL A 229 -18.70 3.93 23.68
CA VAL A 229 -17.38 4.59 23.65
C VAL A 229 -17.40 5.86 22.80
N ARG A 230 -18.16 5.89 21.70
CA ARG A 230 -18.37 7.09 20.87
C ARG A 230 -19.09 8.19 21.64
N THR A 231 -20.15 7.84 22.37
CA THR A 231 -20.90 8.79 23.21
C THR A 231 -19.98 9.42 24.26
N GLU A 232 -19.15 8.63 24.95
CA GLU A 232 -18.14 9.12 25.89
C GLU A 232 -17.15 10.06 25.19
N SER A 233 -16.69 9.72 24.00
CA SER A 233 -15.75 10.54 23.21
C SER A 233 -16.37 11.88 22.80
N PHE A 234 -17.63 11.87 22.38
CA PHE A 234 -18.34 13.10 22.02
C PHE A 234 -18.66 13.98 23.24
N ALA A 235 -18.90 13.39 24.41
CA ALA A 235 -19.05 14.16 25.64
C ALA A 235 -17.76 14.95 25.97
N ILE A 236 -16.58 14.32 25.82
CA ILE A 236 -15.29 14.98 26.00
C ILE A 236 -15.08 16.08 24.93
N LEU A 237 -15.43 15.82 23.68
CA LEU A 237 -15.36 16.81 22.59
C LEU A 237 -16.26 18.01 22.86
N SER A 238 -17.50 17.78 23.30
CA SER A 238 -18.45 18.84 23.65
C SER A 238 -17.96 19.68 24.82
N TYR A 239 -17.40 19.04 25.86
CA TYR A 239 -16.75 19.74 26.97
C TYR A 239 -15.59 20.59 26.49
N PHE A 240 -14.73 20.06 25.62
CA PHE A 240 -13.61 20.79 25.02
C PHE A 240 -14.07 22.01 24.23
N SER A 241 -15.04 21.85 23.33
CA SER A 241 -15.61 22.94 22.54
C SER A 241 -16.27 24.01 23.40
N GLY A 242 -17.05 23.59 24.39
CA GLY A 242 -17.71 24.49 25.34
C GLY A 242 -16.70 25.30 26.17
N THR A 243 -15.66 24.66 26.68
CA THR A 243 -14.62 25.36 27.47
C THR A 243 -13.80 26.36 26.63
N ILE A 244 -13.48 26.01 25.38
CA ILE A 244 -12.82 26.96 24.45
C ILE A 244 -13.70 28.19 24.21
N THR A 245 -14.99 27.99 23.94
CA THR A 245 -15.95 29.06 23.75
C THR A 245 -16.10 29.92 25.02
N PHE A 246 -16.19 29.27 26.21
CA PHE A 246 -16.23 29.96 27.49
C PHE A 246 -15.00 30.84 27.70
N PHE A 247 -13.79 30.32 27.51
CA PHE A 247 -12.57 31.12 27.63
C PHE A 247 -12.49 32.26 26.62
N THR A 248 -13.00 32.06 25.39
CA THR A 248 -13.07 33.13 24.39
C THR A 248 -13.98 34.27 24.86
N ASN A 249 -15.19 33.91 25.32
CA ASN A 249 -16.15 34.88 25.81
C ASN A 249 -15.67 35.56 27.11
N ALA A 250 -15.02 34.82 28.01
CA ALA A 250 -14.39 35.38 29.20
C ALA A 250 -13.26 36.36 28.85
N THR A 251 -12.43 36.05 27.86
CA THR A 251 -11.40 36.97 27.37
C THR A 251 -12.02 38.22 26.78
N ASN A 252 -13.06 38.08 25.95
CA ASN A 252 -13.78 39.22 25.39
C ASN A 252 -14.45 40.07 26.50
N LEU A 253 -15.01 39.44 27.54
CA LEU A 253 -15.54 40.14 28.71
C LEU A 253 -14.48 40.95 29.43
N VAL A 254 -13.28 40.39 29.63
CA VAL A 254 -12.15 41.09 30.27
C VAL A 254 -11.73 42.26 29.38
N VAL A 255 -11.66 42.10 28.05
CA VAL A 255 -11.40 43.22 27.14
C VAL A 255 -12.48 44.32 27.31
N LEU A 256 -13.76 43.90 27.35
CA LEU A 256 -14.89 44.81 27.48
C LEU A 256 -14.84 45.61 28.81
N VAL A 257 -14.63 44.91 29.92
CA VAL A 257 -14.65 45.54 31.28
C VAL A 257 -13.38 46.37 31.50
N CYS A 258 -12.20 45.72 31.42
CA CYS A 258 -10.95 46.42 31.70
C CYS A 258 -10.62 47.49 30.64
N GLY A 259 -10.78 47.13 29.36
CA GLY A 259 -10.58 48.09 28.26
C GLY A 259 -11.59 49.23 28.29
N GLY A 260 -12.87 48.92 28.58
CA GLY A 260 -13.93 49.95 28.72
C GLY A 260 -13.69 50.90 29.90
N MET A 261 -13.23 50.39 31.06
CA MET A 261 -12.82 51.23 32.17
C MET A 261 -11.63 52.15 31.79
N MET A 262 -10.65 51.61 31.06
CA MET A 262 -9.50 52.40 30.61
C MET A 262 -9.92 53.48 29.60
N VAL A 263 -10.88 53.18 28.71
CA VAL A 263 -11.46 54.17 27.78
C VAL A 263 -12.22 55.27 28.57
N ALA A 264 -13.06 54.87 29.54
CA ALA A 264 -13.81 55.83 30.38
C ALA A 264 -12.91 56.75 31.23
N ASN A 265 -11.68 56.31 31.53
CA ASN A 265 -10.69 57.10 32.26
C ASN A 265 -9.64 57.77 31.36
N ASP A 266 -9.89 57.85 30.04
CA ASP A 266 -8.97 58.43 29.05
C ASP A 266 -7.57 57.79 28.98
N GLN A 267 -7.44 56.55 29.45
CA GLN A 267 -6.17 55.76 29.50
C GLN A 267 -5.97 54.91 28.25
N LEU A 268 -7.03 54.70 27.45
CA LEU A 268 -7.03 53.90 26.22
C LEU A 268 -7.93 54.56 25.18
N ALA A 269 -7.47 54.66 23.93
CA ALA A 269 -8.31 55.16 22.83
C ALA A 269 -9.39 54.11 22.48
N LEU A 270 -10.58 54.57 22.08
CA LEU A 270 -11.67 53.70 21.63
C LEU A 270 -11.25 52.82 20.44
N SER A 271 -10.41 53.34 19.56
CA SER A 271 -9.82 52.60 18.43
C SER A 271 -8.93 51.44 18.88
N ASP A 272 -8.12 51.67 19.93
CA ASP A 272 -7.27 50.62 20.50
C ASP A 272 -8.13 49.52 21.14
N PHE A 273 -9.17 49.92 21.87
CA PHE A 273 -10.14 48.97 22.44
C PHE A 273 -10.78 48.05 21.38
N VAL A 274 -11.22 48.61 20.24
CA VAL A 274 -11.74 47.80 19.11
C VAL A 274 -10.66 46.88 18.53
N ALA A 275 -9.44 47.38 18.38
CA ALA A 275 -8.32 46.59 17.86
C ALA A 275 -8.01 45.36 18.76
N PHE A 276 -8.12 45.48 20.10
CA PHE A 276 -7.97 44.34 21.02
C PHE A 276 -8.98 43.24 20.74
N PHE A 277 -10.26 43.53 20.50
CA PHE A 277 -11.27 42.53 20.11
C PHE A 277 -10.87 41.79 18.84
N LEU A 278 -10.39 42.51 17.84
CA LEU A 278 -9.98 41.95 16.56
C LEU A 278 -8.76 41.03 16.75
N TYR A 279 -7.74 41.44 17.53
CA TYR A 279 -6.56 40.63 17.81
C TYR A 279 -6.87 39.37 18.62
N VAL A 280 -7.77 39.44 19.59
CA VAL A 280 -8.22 38.24 20.33
C VAL A 280 -8.82 37.20 19.38
N ASN A 281 -9.61 37.64 18.39
CA ASN A 281 -10.19 36.71 17.39
C ASN A 281 -9.12 36.11 16.46
N ILE A 282 -8.13 36.89 16.04
CA ILE A 282 -7.01 36.39 15.21
C ILE A 282 -6.21 35.31 15.97
N PHE A 283 -5.94 35.51 17.26
CA PHE A 283 -5.20 34.56 18.09
C PHE A 283 -5.88 33.18 18.21
N MET A 284 -7.21 33.11 18.04
CA MET A 284 -7.94 31.85 18.20
C MET A 284 -7.72 30.84 17.09
N LYS A 285 -7.54 31.29 15.85
CA LYS A 285 -7.35 30.44 14.67
C LYS A 285 -6.12 29.54 14.78
N PRO A 286 -4.91 30.06 15.13
CA PRO A 286 -3.71 29.24 15.34
C PRO A 286 -3.86 28.16 16.41
N VAL A 287 -4.59 28.42 17.49
CA VAL A 287 -4.79 27.44 18.55
C VAL A 287 -5.49 26.17 18.02
N PHE A 288 -6.56 26.36 17.25
CA PHE A 288 -7.25 25.22 16.60
C PHE A 288 -6.37 24.49 15.57
N ARG A 289 -5.59 25.23 14.77
CA ARG A 289 -4.65 24.64 13.82
C ARG A 289 -3.60 23.77 14.49
N LEU A 290 -3.00 24.22 15.58
CA LEU A 290 -2.00 23.45 16.34
C LEU A 290 -2.58 22.16 16.94
N LEU A 291 -3.86 22.16 17.32
CA LEU A 291 -4.53 20.95 17.80
C LEU A 291 -4.69 19.92 16.66
N MET A 292 -5.16 20.34 15.48
CA MET A 292 -5.27 19.48 14.30
C MET A 292 -3.90 19.02 13.79
N PHE A 293 -2.91 19.91 13.78
CA PHE A 293 -1.52 19.61 13.43
C PHE A 293 -0.95 18.44 14.25
N THR A 294 -1.22 18.39 15.56
CA THR A 294 -0.68 17.32 16.40
C THR A 294 -1.19 15.95 15.99
N GLU A 295 -2.44 15.83 15.56
CA GLU A 295 -3.00 14.57 15.07
C GLU A 295 -2.42 14.18 13.71
N MET A 296 -2.38 15.14 12.79
CA MET A 296 -1.77 14.97 11.47
C MET A 296 -0.30 14.57 11.57
N TYR A 297 0.46 15.22 12.45
CA TYR A 297 1.87 14.88 12.72
C TYR A 297 2.03 13.44 13.21
N GLN A 298 1.20 12.99 14.16
CA GLN A 298 1.26 11.61 14.67
C GLN A 298 0.93 10.58 13.59
N ARG A 299 -0.10 10.83 12.76
CA ARG A 299 -0.47 9.92 11.66
C ARG A 299 0.60 9.89 10.58
N GLY A 300 1.04 11.05 10.12
CA GLY A 300 2.08 11.16 9.11
C GLY A 300 3.41 10.54 9.55
N MET A 301 3.81 10.75 10.82
CA MET A 301 5.01 10.12 11.37
C MET A 301 4.87 8.60 11.53
N ALA A 302 3.71 8.10 11.93
CA ALA A 302 3.46 6.66 11.99
C ALA A 302 3.51 6.03 10.59
N GLY A 303 2.89 6.67 9.60
CA GLY A 303 3.00 6.28 8.19
C GLY A 303 4.44 6.27 7.71
N TYR A 304 5.20 7.33 8.04
CA TYR A 304 6.62 7.42 7.67
C TYR A 304 7.48 6.31 8.30
N HIS A 305 7.22 5.94 9.56
CA HIS A 305 7.92 4.82 10.20
C HIS A 305 7.70 3.51 9.43
N ARG A 306 6.44 3.20 9.08
CA ARG A 306 6.11 2.00 8.30
C ARG A 306 6.69 2.03 6.88
N PHE A 307 6.67 3.20 6.23
CA PHE A 307 7.32 3.41 4.94
C PHE A 307 8.84 3.15 5.03
N ASN A 308 9.51 3.76 6.01
CA ASN A 308 10.96 3.61 6.16
C ASN A 308 11.36 2.19 6.58
N GLU A 309 10.57 1.51 7.41
CA GLU A 309 10.72 0.10 7.74
C GLU A 309 10.71 -0.74 6.46
N MET A 310 9.72 -0.52 5.59
CA MET A 310 9.60 -1.23 4.32
C MET A 310 10.79 -0.96 3.40
N MET A 311 11.21 0.29 3.25
CA MET A 311 12.36 0.69 2.43
C MET A 311 13.71 0.19 2.99
N GLN A 312 13.76 -0.24 4.25
CA GLN A 312 14.96 -0.82 4.89
C GLN A 312 15.01 -2.34 4.80
N HIS A 313 13.90 -3.00 4.41
CA HIS A 313 13.94 -4.43 4.12
C HIS A 313 14.98 -4.71 3.04
N LYS A 314 15.88 -5.65 3.34
CA LYS A 314 16.91 -6.05 2.37
C LYS A 314 16.28 -6.89 1.27
N VAL A 315 16.68 -6.62 0.05
CA VAL A 315 16.44 -7.53 -1.07
C VAL A 315 17.30 -8.77 -0.83
N GLU A 316 16.67 -9.90 -0.51
CA GLU A 316 17.39 -11.14 -0.17
C GLU A 316 18.04 -11.77 -1.39
N ILE A 317 17.37 -11.69 -2.55
CA ILE A 317 17.81 -12.27 -3.81
C ILE A 317 17.98 -11.13 -4.80
N ASP A 318 19.23 -10.75 -5.07
CA ASP A 318 19.58 -9.68 -6.02
C ASP A 318 20.51 -10.22 -7.09
N ASP A 319 20.58 -9.54 -8.21
CA ASP A 319 21.49 -9.89 -9.30
C ASP A 319 22.91 -9.41 -8.99
N ALA A 320 23.90 -10.26 -9.21
CA ALA A 320 25.29 -9.85 -9.13
C ALA A 320 25.58 -8.77 -10.21
N PRO A 321 26.51 -7.84 -9.97
CA PRO A 321 26.84 -6.80 -10.95
C PRO A 321 27.29 -7.33 -12.32
N ASP A 322 27.90 -8.51 -12.34
CA ASP A 322 28.40 -9.25 -13.49
C ASP A 322 27.50 -10.42 -13.92
N ALA A 323 26.25 -10.43 -13.46
CA ALA A 323 25.30 -11.51 -13.74
C ALA A 323 25.07 -11.72 -15.24
N ILE A 324 25.12 -12.98 -15.67
CA ILE A 324 24.99 -13.42 -17.05
C ILE A 324 23.58 -13.08 -17.57
N ALA A 325 23.53 -12.36 -18.68
CA ALA A 325 22.29 -11.90 -19.31
C ALA A 325 22.15 -12.33 -20.78
N THR A 326 23.11 -13.09 -21.32
CA THR A 326 23.17 -13.49 -22.71
C THR A 326 23.75 -14.90 -22.84
N GLY A 327 23.45 -15.58 -23.94
CA GLY A 327 23.91 -16.92 -24.24
C GLY A 327 22.76 -17.81 -24.74
N GLU A 328 23.06 -19.03 -25.13
CA GLU A 328 22.06 -20.04 -25.49
C GLU A 328 21.89 -21.01 -24.31
N ILE A 329 20.65 -21.24 -23.89
CA ILE A 329 20.28 -22.20 -22.85
C ILE A 329 19.83 -23.49 -23.54
N LYS A 330 20.56 -24.59 -23.31
CA LYS A 330 20.23 -25.93 -23.80
C LYS A 330 19.25 -26.66 -22.87
N GLY A 331 19.29 -26.30 -21.58
CA GLY A 331 18.35 -26.78 -20.60
C GLY A 331 18.82 -27.99 -19.76
N ARG A 332 20.13 -28.24 -19.61
CA ARG A 332 20.62 -29.19 -18.61
C ARG A 332 20.43 -28.63 -17.22
N ILE A 333 19.79 -29.39 -16.33
CA ILE A 333 19.53 -28.95 -14.95
C ILE A 333 20.23 -29.91 -13.99
N THR A 334 21.04 -29.38 -13.08
CA THR A 334 21.74 -30.19 -12.10
C THR A 334 21.49 -29.64 -10.70
N PHE A 335 20.98 -30.46 -9.81
CA PHE A 335 20.90 -30.18 -8.38
C PHE A 335 22.09 -30.89 -7.71
N GLU A 336 22.96 -30.13 -7.04
CA GLU A 336 24.14 -30.67 -6.36
C GLU A 336 24.03 -30.46 -4.85
N ASN A 337 23.84 -31.54 -4.11
CA ASN A 337 23.75 -31.62 -2.65
C ASN A 337 22.79 -30.54 -2.07
N VAL A 338 21.62 -30.36 -2.69
CA VAL A 338 20.69 -29.31 -2.34
C VAL A 338 19.96 -29.63 -1.04
N THR A 339 20.13 -28.75 -0.06
CA THR A 339 19.34 -28.74 1.17
C THR A 339 18.57 -27.45 1.28
N PHE A 340 17.27 -27.52 1.53
CA PHE A 340 16.42 -26.35 1.63
C PHE A 340 15.22 -26.56 2.57
N GLY A 341 14.84 -25.48 3.30
CA GLY A 341 13.60 -25.40 4.09
C GLY A 341 13.05 -23.97 4.11
N TYR A 342 11.73 -23.84 4.11
CA TYR A 342 11.07 -22.55 4.27
C TYR A 342 11.27 -21.94 5.66
N LEU A 343 11.40 -22.83 6.68
CA LEU A 343 11.75 -22.49 8.06
C LEU A 343 13.14 -23.06 8.37
N GLN A 344 13.95 -22.33 9.14
CA GLN A 344 15.36 -22.68 9.41
C GLN A 344 15.56 -24.10 9.97
N ASP A 345 14.61 -24.57 10.82
CA ASP A 345 14.75 -25.85 11.52
C ASP A 345 13.98 -27.03 10.88
N LYS A 346 13.38 -26.80 9.71
CA LYS A 346 12.57 -27.84 9.03
C LYS A 346 12.97 -27.95 7.56
N PRO A 347 14.03 -28.72 7.25
CA PRO A 347 14.40 -28.95 5.86
C PRO A 347 13.32 -29.76 5.13
N VAL A 348 12.94 -29.26 3.95
CA VAL A 348 11.98 -29.88 3.01
C VAL A 348 12.72 -30.73 1.99
N LEU A 349 13.91 -30.31 1.55
CA LEU A 349 14.84 -31.07 0.74
C LEU A 349 16.14 -31.30 1.53
N LYS A 350 16.70 -32.51 1.45
CA LYS A 350 17.91 -32.91 2.18
C LYS A 350 18.85 -33.64 1.23
N HIS A 351 20.06 -33.07 1.07
CA HIS A 351 21.13 -33.69 0.26
C HIS A 351 20.62 -34.16 -1.11
N PHE A 352 19.80 -33.33 -1.79
CA PHE A 352 19.15 -33.71 -3.03
C PHE A 352 20.13 -33.57 -4.19
N ASP A 353 20.43 -34.67 -4.86
CA ASP A 353 21.33 -34.76 -6.02
C ASP A 353 20.55 -35.32 -7.21
N LEU A 354 20.49 -34.54 -8.32
CA LEU A 354 19.84 -34.98 -9.56
C LEU A 354 20.42 -34.26 -10.76
N ASP A 355 20.73 -35.00 -11.83
CA ASP A 355 21.10 -34.45 -13.11
C ASP A 355 20.01 -34.75 -14.16
N ILE A 356 19.56 -33.74 -14.88
CA ILE A 356 18.50 -33.82 -15.90
C ILE A 356 19.12 -33.37 -17.23
N ALA A 357 19.10 -34.26 -18.22
CA ALA A 357 19.65 -33.96 -19.53
C ALA A 357 18.80 -32.96 -20.34
N PRO A 358 19.38 -32.21 -21.29
CA PRO A 358 18.62 -31.36 -22.21
C PRO A 358 17.54 -32.15 -22.95
N GLY A 359 16.29 -31.66 -22.94
CA GLY A 359 15.16 -32.30 -23.60
C GLY A 359 14.53 -33.49 -22.84
N GLU A 360 15.06 -33.85 -21.68
CA GLU A 360 14.56 -34.94 -20.86
C GLU A 360 13.26 -34.53 -20.13
N LYS A 361 12.28 -35.44 -20.06
CA LYS A 361 11.04 -35.27 -19.30
C LYS A 361 11.14 -36.05 -18.00
N VAL A 362 11.27 -35.35 -16.87
CA VAL A 362 11.38 -35.93 -15.54
C VAL A 362 10.13 -35.65 -14.73
N ALA A 363 9.50 -36.69 -14.23
CA ALA A 363 8.33 -36.58 -13.35
C ALA A 363 8.73 -36.76 -11.88
N PHE A 364 8.20 -35.88 -11.01
CA PHE A 364 8.40 -35.94 -9.56
C PHE A 364 7.13 -36.43 -8.89
N VAL A 365 7.24 -37.49 -8.11
CA VAL A 365 6.14 -38.15 -7.39
C VAL A 365 6.46 -38.23 -5.91
N GLY A 366 5.46 -38.23 -5.05
CA GLY A 366 5.61 -38.34 -3.60
C GLY A 366 4.44 -37.75 -2.86
N ALA A 367 4.35 -37.97 -1.58
CA ALA A 367 3.30 -37.40 -0.72
C ALA A 367 3.26 -35.88 -0.76
N THR A 368 2.12 -35.31 -0.38
CA THR A 368 2.02 -33.83 -0.20
C THR A 368 3.06 -33.38 0.84
N GLY A 369 3.79 -32.31 0.52
CA GLY A 369 4.88 -31.82 1.37
C GLY A 369 6.24 -32.52 1.17
N ALA A 370 6.39 -33.50 0.26
CA ALA A 370 7.67 -34.17 -0.01
C ALA A 370 8.73 -33.26 -0.70
N GLY A 371 8.39 -32.03 -1.11
CA GLY A 371 9.33 -31.09 -1.70
C GLY A 371 9.24 -30.92 -3.22
N LYS A 372 8.23 -31.50 -3.89
CA LYS A 372 8.07 -31.43 -5.36
C LYS A 372 8.01 -30.01 -5.89
N THR A 373 7.09 -29.18 -5.42
CA THR A 373 6.93 -27.75 -5.82
C THR A 373 8.13 -26.90 -5.38
N THR A 374 8.85 -27.33 -4.35
CA THR A 374 10.08 -26.67 -3.88
C THR A 374 11.18 -26.70 -4.93
N LEU A 375 11.31 -27.81 -5.70
CA LEU A 375 12.29 -27.92 -6.80
C LEU A 375 12.03 -26.86 -7.88
N ALA A 376 10.76 -26.67 -8.26
CA ALA A 376 10.37 -25.60 -9.21
C ALA A 376 10.71 -24.21 -8.68
N SER A 377 10.44 -23.97 -7.40
CA SER A 377 10.71 -22.70 -6.74
C SER A 377 12.21 -22.38 -6.66
N LEU A 378 13.05 -23.39 -6.45
CA LEU A 378 14.50 -23.26 -6.45
C LEU A 378 15.04 -23.03 -7.87
N LEU A 379 14.55 -23.76 -8.87
CA LEU A 379 14.97 -23.60 -10.27
C LEU A 379 14.66 -22.20 -10.83
N LEU A 380 13.51 -21.62 -10.46
CA LEU A 380 13.12 -20.26 -10.81
C LEU A 380 13.81 -19.17 -9.96
N ARG A 381 14.66 -19.59 -9.04
CA ARG A 381 15.33 -18.72 -8.06
C ARG A 381 14.32 -17.81 -7.33
N PHE A 382 13.17 -18.40 -6.93
CA PHE A 382 12.23 -17.75 -6.00
C PHE A 382 12.75 -17.83 -4.57
N TYR A 383 13.52 -18.88 -4.30
CA TYR A 383 14.30 -19.12 -3.09
C TYR A 383 15.70 -19.60 -3.47
N GLU A 384 16.62 -19.49 -2.55
CA GLU A 384 17.97 -20.05 -2.70
C GLU A 384 18.17 -21.22 -1.75
N PRO A 385 18.89 -22.28 -2.15
CA PRO A 385 19.17 -23.41 -1.28
C PRO A 385 20.01 -22.96 -0.07
N THR A 386 19.76 -23.60 1.09
CA THR A 386 20.53 -23.37 2.31
C THR A 386 21.93 -23.97 2.20
N GLN A 387 22.04 -25.12 1.52
CA GLN A 387 23.32 -25.77 1.17
C GLN A 387 23.22 -26.36 -0.24
N GLY A 388 24.35 -26.54 -0.88
CA GLY A 388 24.41 -27.01 -2.26
C GLY A 388 24.12 -25.90 -3.28
N ARG A 389 23.89 -26.29 -4.53
CA ARG A 389 23.63 -25.38 -5.65
C ARG A 389 22.74 -26.00 -6.71
N VAL A 390 22.09 -25.15 -7.48
CA VAL A 390 21.31 -25.54 -8.67
C VAL A 390 22.02 -24.95 -9.88
N LEU A 391 22.30 -25.80 -10.85
CA LEU A 391 22.98 -25.39 -12.08
C LEU A 391 22.04 -25.48 -13.26
N LEU A 392 22.16 -24.54 -14.19
CA LEU A 392 21.54 -24.57 -15.51
C LEU A 392 22.67 -24.52 -16.55
N ASP A 393 22.78 -25.56 -17.38
CA ASP A 393 23.87 -25.78 -18.33
C ASP A 393 25.28 -25.70 -17.70
N GLY A 394 25.40 -26.19 -16.44
CA GLY A 394 26.67 -26.23 -15.71
C GLY A 394 27.04 -24.92 -14.99
N VAL A 395 26.23 -23.87 -15.11
CA VAL A 395 26.42 -22.57 -14.43
C VAL A 395 25.43 -22.45 -13.28
N ASP A 396 25.88 -21.97 -12.11
CA ASP A 396 25.00 -21.74 -10.96
C ASP A 396 23.93 -20.70 -11.32
N ILE A 397 22.66 -21.00 -10.99
CA ILE A 397 21.53 -20.10 -11.26
C ILE A 397 21.69 -18.74 -10.58
N LYS A 398 22.54 -18.63 -9.56
CA LYS A 398 22.86 -17.36 -8.89
C LYS A 398 23.71 -16.42 -9.76
N GLU A 399 24.45 -16.97 -10.70
CA GLU A 399 25.30 -16.22 -11.64
C GLU A 399 24.49 -15.66 -12.82
N TYR A 400 23.28 -16.16 -13.05
CA TYR A 400 22.38 -15.59 -14.06
C TYR A 400 21.61 -14.39 -13.53
N LYS A 401 21.37 -13.42 -14.42
CA LYS A 401 20.39 -12.37 -14.17
C LYS A 401 19.01 -12.99 -14.02
N GLN A 402 18.28 -12.65 -12.95
CA GLN A 402 16.96 -13.25 -12.66
C GLN A 402 15.99 -13.16 -13.84
N SER A 403 15.97 -12.00 -14.52
CA SER A 403 15.13 -11.82 -15.71
C SER A 403 15.54 -12.75 -16.85
N TYR A 404 16.84 -12.98 -17.03
CA TYR A 404 17.35 -13.88 -18.06
C TYR A 404 17.00 -15.34 -17.72
N LEU A 405 17.29 -15.80 -16.51
CA LEU A 405 16.92 -17.14 -16.03
C LEU A 405 15.43 -17.40 -16.21
N ARG A 406 14.59 -16.50 -15.67
CA ARG A 406 13.13 -16.64 -15.72
C ARG A 406 12.56 -16.55 -17.12
N ASN A 407 13.22 -15.90 -18.06
CA ASN A 407 12.80 -15.92 -19.48
C ASN A 407 13.01 -17.30 -20.13
N HIS A 408 14.01 -18.07 -19.66
CA HIS A 408 14.33 -19.39 -20.22
C HIS A 408 13.69 -20.56 -19.47
N VAL A 409 12.98 -20.29 -18.35
CA VAL A 409 12.22 -21.29 -17.61
C VAL A 409 10.74 -20.91 -17.62
N GLY A 410 9.89 -21.74 -18.18
CA GLY A 410 8.42 -21.59 -18.18
C GLY A 410 7.80 -22.34 -17.01
N LEU A 411 6.73 -21.78 -16.46
CA LEU A 411 5.98 -22.40 -15.36
C LEU A 411 4.48 -22.41 -15.72
N VAL A 412 3.86 -23.59 -15.64
CA VAL A 412 2.40 -23.76 -15.67
C VAL A 412 1.99 -24.25 -14.28
N GLN A 413 1.27 -23.41 -13.54
CA GLN A 413 0.87 -23.66 -12.15
C GLN A 413 -0.50 -24.33 -12.07
N GLN A 414 -0.76 -24.99 -10.95
CA GLN A 414 -2.06 -25.56 -10.58
C GLN A 414 -3.13 -24.46 -10.46
N ASP A 415 -2.86 -23.46 -9.61
CA ASP A 415 -3.73 -22.32 -9.42
C ASP A 415 -3.36 -21.19 -10.39
N VAL A 416 -4.11 -21.13 -11.50
CA VAL A 416 -3.88 -20.13 -12.55
C VAL A 416 -4.35 -18.77 -12.11
N PHE A 417 -3.41 -17.84 -12.00
CA PHE A 417 -3.72 -16.42 -11.80
C PHE A 417 -3.94 -15.71 -13.15
N LEU A 418 -5.09 -15.03 -13.27
CA LEU A 418 -5.41 -14.16 -14.40
C LEU A 418 -5.60 -12.73 -13.91
N PHE A 419 -4.99 -11.79 -14.62
CA PHE A 419 -5.22 -10.36 -14.40
C PHE A 419 -6.64 -9.98 -14.80
N SER A 420 -7.22 -8.99 -14.14
CA SER A 420 -8.56 -8.46 -14.42
C SER A 420 -8.56 -7.61 -15.70
N ASP A 421 -8.11 -8.19 -16.80
CA ASP A 421 -7.97 -7.58 -18.12
C ASP A 421 -8.52 -8.53 -19.20
N SER A 422 -8.30 -8.24 -20.50
CA SER A 422 -8.73 -9.08 -21.61
C SER A 422 -8.02 -10.43 -21.63
N VAL A 423 -8.59 -11.40 -22.32
CA VAL A 423 -7.94 -12.69 -22.63
C VAL A 423 -6.65 -12.44 -23.40
N ASN A 424 -6.67 -11.54 -24.37
CA ASN A 424 -5.53 -11.12 -25.18
C ASN A 424 -4.36 -10.68 -24.28
N PHE A 425 -4.58 -9.72 -23.38
CA PHE A 425 -3.58 -9.26 -22.41
C PHE A 425 -3.04 -10.43 -21.57
N ASN A 426 -3.92 -11.31 -21.11
CA ASN A 426 -3.53 -12.44 -20.28
C ASN A 426 -2.65 -13.44 -21.02
N ILE A 427 -2.84 -13.68 -22.32
CA ILE A 427 -1.94 -14.53 -23.13
C ILE A 427 -0.65 -13.77 -23.46
N ALA A 428 -0.76 -12.49 -23.89
CA ALA A 428 0.37 -11.63 -24.24
C ALA A 428 1.35 -11.42 -23.08
N TYR A 429 0.93 -11.67 -21.83
CA TYR A 429 1.80 -11.61 -20.66
C TYR A 429 3.01 -12.57 -20.74
N GLY A 430 2.92 -13.63 -21.55
CA GLY A 430 4.03 -14.53 -21.87
C GLY A 430 5.12 -13.85 -22.73
N LYS A 431 4.75 -12.89 -23.59
CA LYS A 431 5.64 -12.11 -24.46
C LYS A 431 4.95 -10.78 -24.79
N ILE A 432 5.26 -9.72 -24.03
CA ILE A 432 4.54 -8.43 -24.05
C ILE A 432 4.47 -7.77 -25.44
N LYS A 433 5.45 -8.02 -26.32
CA LYS A 433 5.50 -7.47 -27.70
C LYS A 433 5.08 -8.48 -28.76
N ALA A 434 4.28 -9.47 -28.39
CA ALA A 434 3.76 -10.44 -29.36
C ALA A 434 2.73 -9.80 -30.31
N SER A 435 2.74 -10.22 -31.55
CA SER A 435 1.68 -9.86 -32.53
C SER A 435 0.39 -10.61 -32.21
N GLU A 436 -0.74 -10.11 -32.68
CA GLU A 436 -2.04 -10.80 -32.60
C GLU A 436 -1.98 -12.21 -33.17
N GLN A 437 -1.29 -12.38 -34.29
CA GLN A 437 -1.09 -13.69 -34.94
C GLN A 437 -0.31 -14.67 -34.05
N GLU A 438 0.72 -14.20 -33.33
CA GLU A 438 1.47 -15.04 -32.39
C GLU A 438 0.59 -15.44 -31.19
N ILE A 439 -0.26 -14.54 -30.71
CA ILE A 439 -1.21 -14.80 -29.62
C ILE A 439 -2.25 -15.82 -30.02
N GLU A 440 -2.88 -15.66 -31.21
CA GLU A 440 -3.84 -16.62 -31.73
C GLU A 440 -3.20 -17.99 -31.95
N GLN A 441 -2.00 -18.04 -32.52
CA GLN A 441 -1.27 -19.30 -32.71
C GLN A 441 -1.01 -20.00 -31.40
N ALA A 442 -0.58 -19.27 -30.36
CA ALA A 442 -0.36 -19.81 -29.02
C ALA A 442 -1.68 -20.32 -28.41
N ALA A 443 -2.79 -19.61 -28.62
CA ALA A 443 -4.11 -20.04 -28.16
C ALA A 443 -4.58 -21.32 -28.88
N LYS A 444 -4.35 -21.44 -30.19
CA LYS A 444 -4.63 -22.65 -30.95
C LYS A 444 -3.83 -23.86 -30.49
N LEU A 445 -2.53 -23.66 -30.20
CA LEU A 445 -1.66 -24.71 -29.64
C LEU A 445 -2.12 -25.18 -28.27
N ALA A 446 -2.67 -24.28 -27.45
CA ALA A 446 -3.22 -24.55 -26.13
C ALA A 446 -4.69 -25.06 -26.17
N ALA A 447 -5.27 -25.29 -27.35
CA ALA A 447 -6.70 -25.61 -27.55
C ALA A 447 -7.63 -24.58 -26.85
N ALA A 448 -7.24 -23.30 -26.85
CA ALA A 448 -7.98 -22.22 -26.23
C ALA A 448 -8.79 -21.38 -27.23
N ASP A 449 -8.41 -21.36 -28.50
CA ASP A 449 -8.99 -20.51 -29.54
C ASP A 449 -10.51 -20.71 -29.72
N ASP A 450 -10.97 -21.96 -29.70
CA ASP A 450 -12.39 -22.30 -29.89
C ASP A 450 -13.28 -21.64 -28.82
N PHE A 451 -12.89 -21.76 -27.53
CA PHE A 451 -13.70 -21.16 -26.50
C PHE A 451 -13.53 -19.63 -26.41
N ILE A 452 -12.34 -19.10 -26.75
CA ILE A 452 -12.09 -17.66 -26.76
C ILE A 452 -12.97 -17.00 -27.84
N SER A 453 -13.00 -17.57 -29.05
CA SER A 453 -13.82 -17.07 -30.15
C SER A 453 -15.33 -17.16 -29.88
N ALA A 454 -15.75 -18.04 -28.97
CA ALA A 454 -17.14 -18.15 -28.52
C ALA A 454 -17.50 -17.14 -27.41
N LEU A 455 -16.55 -16.40 -26.83
CA LEU A 455 -16.82 -15.36 -25.87
C LEU A 455 -17.43 -14.10 -26.54
N PRO A 456 -18.23 -13.29 -25.83
CA PRO A 456 -18.93 -12.15 -26.42
C PRO A 456 -18.05 -11.16 -27.18
N GLU A 457 -16.83 -10.90 -26.68
CA GLU A 457 -15.86 -9.98 -27.30
C GLU A 457 -14.58 -10.71 -27.74
N GLY A 458 -14.64 -12.05 -27.90
CA GLY A 458 -13.52 -12.88 -28.32
C GLY A 458 -12.30 -12.66 -27.39
N TYR A 459 -11.14 -12.39 -28.00
CA TYR A 459 -9.88 -12.13 -27.31
C TYR A 459 -9.90 -10.87 -26.41
N GLU A 460 -10.76 -9.89 -26.70
CA GLU A 460 -10.87 -8.66 -25.90
C GLU A 460 -11.85 -8.80 -24.73
N THR A 461 -12.44 -9.98 -24.54
CA THR A 461 -13.32 -10.26 -23.39
C THR A 461 -12.55 -10.11 -22.07
N LYS A 462 -13.04 -9.25 -21.18
CA LYS A 462 -12.49 -9.06 -19.82
C LYS A 462 -12.88 -10.22 -18.91
N VAL A 463 -11.87 -10.89 -18.35
CA VAL A 463 -12.05 -12.11 -17.56
C VAL A 463 -12.52 -11.88 -16.12
N GLY A 464 -12.51 -10.61 -15.64
CA GLY A 464 -12.85 -10.25 -14.28
C GLY A 464 -11.74 -10.58 -13.26
N GLU A 465 -12.00 -10.27 -12.00
CA GLU A 465 -11.01 -10.49 -10.92
C GLU A 465 -10.65 -11.96 -10.82
N ARG A 466 -9.34 -12.27 -10.92
CA ARG A 466 -8.78 -13.63 -10.94
C ARG A 466 -9.48 -14.56 -11.96
N GLY A 467 -10.03 -14.00 -13.02
CA GLY A 467 -10.71 -14.78 -14.05
C GLY A 467 -12.01 -15.45 -13.59
N VAL A 468 -12.76 -14.83 -12.67
CA VAL A 468 -14.00 -15.40 -12.10
C VAL A 468 -15.05 -15.78 -13.13
N LYS A 469 -15.01 -15.19 -14.32
CA LYS A 469 -15.94 -15.47 -15.43
C LYS A 469 -15.59 -16.73 -16.23
N LEU A 470 -14.44 -17.35 -15.99
CA LEU A 470 -13.93 -18.50 -16.73
C LEU A 470 -13.95 -19.76 -15.86
N SER A 471 -14.18 -20.92 -16.50
CA SER A 471 -14.02 -22.22 -15.85
C SER A 471 -12.55 -22.52 -15.56
N GLY A 472 -12.26 -23.45 -14.63
CA GLY A 472 -10.90 -23.90 -14.31
C GLY A 472 -10.11 -24.34 -15.54
N GLY A 473 -10.72 -25.15 -16.41
CA GLY A 473 -10.10 -25.61 -17.67
C GLY A 473 -9.85 -24.49 -18.69
N GLN A 474 -10.69 -23.46 -18.74
CA GLN A 474 -10.46 -22.28 -19.59
C GLN A 474 -9.26 -21.47 -19.08
N LYS A 475 -9.17 -21.24 -17.75
CA LYS A 475 -8.01 -20.56 -17.13
C LYS A 475 -6.72 -21.33 -17.43
N GLN A 476 -6.74 -22.66 -17.27
CA GLN A 476 -5.57 -23.51 -17.51
C GLN A 476 -5.09 -23.42 -18.96
N ARG A 477 -6.01 -23.46 -19.95
CA ARG A 477 -5.65 -23.31 -21.36
C ARG A 477 -5.05 -21.92 -21.66
N ILE A 478 -5.50 -20.86 -21.01
CA ILE A 478 -4.87 -19.53 -21.12
C ILE A 478 -3.45 -19.55 -20.54
N ALA A 479 -3.22 -20.21 -19.39
CA ALA A 479 -1.88 -20.35 -18.82
C ALA A 479 -0.92 -21.15 -19.74
N ILE A 480 -1.44 -22.20 -20.37
CA ILE A 480 -0.68 -22.99 -21.37
C ILE A 480 -0.38 -22.13 -22.60
N ALA A 481 -1.33 -21.31 -23.08
CA ALA A 481 -1.10 -20.38 -24.19
C ALA A 481 0.00 -19.35 -23.86
N ARG A 482 0.05 -18.83 -22.61
CA ARG A 482 1.17 -18.00 -22.13
C ARG A 482 2.51 -18.72 -22.27
N ALA A 483 2.56 -20.01 -21.90
CA ALA A 483 3.78 -20.81 -21.95
C ALA A 483 4.22 -21.09 -23.39
N PHE A 484 3.28 -21.38 -24.31
CA PHE A 484 3.57 -21.50 -25.73
C PHE A 484 4.13 -20.20 -26.32
N LEU A 485 3.52 -19.07 -25.98
CA LEU A 485 3.93 -17.76 -26.47
C LEU A 485 5.33 -17.38 -25.97
N LYS A 486 5.65 -17.72 -24.70
CA LYS A 486 6.95 -17.51 -24.10
C LYS A 486 8.04 -18.39 -24.73
N ASN A 487 7.71 -19.62 -25.11
CA ASN A 487 8.55 -20.61 -25.79
C ASN A 487 9.94 -20.84 -25.13
N PRO A 488 10.03 -21.16 -23.84
CA PRO A 488 11.30 -21.34 -23.15
C PRO A 488 11.87 -22.77 -23.39
N PRO A 489 13.22 -22.97 -23.28
CA PRO A 489 13.87 -24.28 -23.40
C PRO A 489 13.59 -25.22 -22.21
N VAL A 490 13.24 -24.68 -21.06
CA VAL A 490 12.92 -25.44 -19.85
C VAL A 490 11.48 -25.18 -19.44
N MET A 491 10.72 -26.25 -19.13
CA MET A 491 9.34 -26.17 -18.67
C MET A 491 9.15 -26.83 -17.31
N VAL A 492 8.32 -26.24 -16.50
CA VAL A 492 7.85 -26.79 -15.22
C VAL A 492 6.33 -26.85 -15.26
N PHE A 493 5.77 -28.05 -15.08
CA PHE A 493 4.34 -28.28 -14.94
C PHE A 493 4.04 -28.67 -13.49
N ASP A 494 3.30 -27.81 -12.79
CA ASP A 494 2.94 -28.02 -11.39
C ASP A 494 1.43 -28.31 -11.32
N GLU A 495 1.06 -29.61 -11.22
CA GLU A 495 -0.33 -30.11 -11.13
C GLU A 495 -1.30 -29.54 -12.19
N ALA A 496 -0.84 -29.36 -13.41
CA ALA A 496 -1.54 -28.62 -14.46
C ALA A 496 -2.90 -29.23 -14.91
N THR A 497 -3.32 -30.36 -14.38
CA THR A 497 -4.57 -31.08 -14.78
C THR A 497 -5.52 -31.40 -13.63
N SER A 498 -5.25 -30.95 -12.40
CA SER A 498 -6.10 -31.21 -11.25
C SER A 498 -7.47 -30.53 -11.33
N ALA A 499 -8.54 -31.20 -10.86
CA ALA A 499 -9.92 -30.68 -10.77
C ALA A 499 -10.65 -30.35 -12.08
N LEU A 500 -10.36 -31.07 -13.19
CA LEU A 500 -10.99 -30.88 -14.51
C LEU A 500 -11.88 -32.07 -14.90
N ASP A 501 -12.85 -31.82 -15.79
CA ASP A 501 -13.60 -32.90 -16.41
C ASP A 501 -12.70 -33.71 -17.37
N THR A 502 -13.01 -35.00 -17.58
CA THR A 502 -12.19 -35.95 -18.34
C THR A 502 -11.93 -35.52 -19.80
N LYS A 503 -12.86 -34.79 -20.43
CA LYS A 503 -12.70 -34.34 -21.82
C LYS A 503 -11.73 -33.17 -21.90
N THR A 504 -11.89 -32.20 -21.02
CA THR A 504 -11.00 -31.01 -20.91
C THR A 504 -9.61 -31.45 -20.49
N GLU A 505 -9.49 -32.41 -19.55
CA GLU A 505 -8.21 -32.97 -19.11
C GLU A 505 -7.42 -33.57 -20.28
N LYS A 506 -8.06 -34.41 -21.11
CA LYS A 506 -7.40 -35.00 -22.30
C LYS A 506 -6.92 -33.95 -23.30
N GLN A 507 -7.66 -32.85 -23.47
CA GLN A 507 -7.25 -31.75 -24.35
C GLN A 507 -6.04 -31.01 -23.78
N ILE A 508 -6.06 -30.70 -22.49
CA ILE A 508 -4.98 -30.03 -21.78
C ILE A 508 -3.73 -30.90 -21.81
N GLN A 509 -3.85 -32.23 -21.53
CA GLN A 509 -2.72 -33.15 -21.57
C GLN A 509 -2.04 -33.16 -22.96
N LYS A 510 -2.81 -33.23 -24.04
CA LYS A 510 -2.26 -33.12 -25.40
C LYS A 510 -1.51 -31.81 -25.64
N SER A 511 -2.02 -30.70 -25.12
CA SER A 511 -1.35 -29.41 -25.25
C SER A 511 -0.06 -29.35 -24.42
N LEU A 512 -0.04 -29.94 -23.21
CA LEU A 512 1.15 -30.07 -22.37
C LEU A 512 2.19 -30.98 -23.01
N ASP A 513 1.80 -32.14 -23.55
CA ASP A 513 2.70 -33.05 -24.25
C ASP A 513 3.37 -32.35 -25.45
N LYS A 514 2.59 -31.59 -26.23
CA LYS A 514 3.11 -30.75 -27.32
C LYS A 514 4.02 -29.64 -26.84
N LEU A 515 3.70 -29.01 -25.70
CA LEU A 515 4.54 -27.98 -25.10
C LEU A 515 5.86 -28.57 -24.54
N ALA A 516 5.86 -29.85 -24.14
CA ALA A 516 7.04 -30.56 -23.64
C ALA A 516 7.97 -31.08 -24.76
N GLU A 517 7.51 -31.10 -26.04
CA GLU A 517 8.33 -31.56 -27.16
C GLU A 517 9.62 -30.73 -27.29
N SER A 518 10.75 -31.43 -27.38
CA SER A 518 12.10 -30.83 -27.55
C SER A 518 12.52 -29.86 -26.42
N ARG A 519 11.91 -29.97 -25.22
CA ARG A 519 12.24 -29.13 -24.05
C ARG A 519 12.54 -29.98 -22.84
N THR A 520 13.45 -29.51 -22.01
CA THR A 520 13.65 -30.12 -20.69
C THR A 520 12.42 -29.82 -19.83
N THR A 521 11.77 -30.87 -19.34
CA THR A 521 10.48 -30.71 -18.68
C THR A 521 10.47 -31.37 -17.32
N LEU A 522 10.18 -30.59 -16.26
CA LEU A 522 9.91 -31.04 -14.92
C LEU A 522 8.40 -31.15 -14.72
N ILE A 523 7.90 -32.33 -14.41
CA ILE A 523 6.47 -32.60 -14.21
C ILE A 523 6.26 -32.91 -12.71
N ILE A 524 5.58 -32.02 -12.01
CA ILE A 524 5.12 -32.23 -10.64
C ILE A 524 3.69 -32.71 -10.73
N ALA A 525 3.48 -34.00 -10.55
CA ALA A 525 2.17 -34.61 -10.76
C ALA A 525 1.57 -35.16 -9.47
N HIS A 526 0.26 -34.99 -9.36
CA HIS A 526 -0.60 -35.68 -8.40
C HIS A 526 -1.40 -36.81 -9.08
N ARG A 527 -1.56 -36.77 -10.42
CA ARG A 527 -2.23 -37.83 -11.18
C ARG A 527 -1.20 -38.65 -11.95
N LEU A 528 -1.24 -39.91 -11.73
CA LEU A 528 -0.25 -40.84 -12.28
C LEU A 528 -0.39 -41.05 -13.79
N SER A 529 -1.57 -40.80 -14.36
CA SER A 529 -1.76 -40.82 -15.82
C SER A 529 -0.85 -39.84 -16.58
N THR A 530 -0.40 -38.77 -15.94
CA THR A 530 0.47 -37.74 -16.54
C THR A 530 1.95 -38.12 -16.56
N ILE A 531 2.37 -39.06 -15.71
CA ILE A 531 3.78 -39.41 -15.51
C ILE A 531 4.22 -40.69 -16.23
N ILE A 532 3.29 -41.51 -16.68
CA ILE A 532 3.58 -42.81 -17.35
C ILE A 532 4.48 -42.61 -18.57
N ASN A 533 4.33 -41.48 -19.27
CA ASN A 533 5.08 -41.11 -20.48
C ASN A 533 6.36 -40.27 -20.19
N ALA A 534 6.75 -40.12 -18.92
CA ALA A 534 8.01 -39.44 -18.58
C ALA A 534 9.21 -40.37 -18.88
N ASP A 535 10.31 -39.79 -19.33
CA ASP A 535 11.55 -40.54 -19.60
C ASP A 535 12.13 -41.11 -18.30
N ARG A 536 11.94 -40.38 -17.20
CA ARG A 536 12.40 -40.77 -15.86
C ARG A 536 11.43 -40.25 -14.80
N ILE A 537 11.17 -41.08 -13.80
CA ILE A 537 10.34 -40.76 -12.62
C ILE A 537 11.26 -40.76 -11.40
N VAL A 538 11.13 -39.69 -10.61
CA VAL A 538 11.86 -39.49 -9.34
C VAL A 538 10.84 -39.51 -8.20
N VAL A 539 10.97 -40.50 -7.31
CA VAL A 539 10.10 -40.63 -6.14
C VAL A 539 10.76 -39.93 -4.94
N LEU A 540 10.07 -38.93 -4.43
CA LEU A 540 10.50 -38.16 -3.25
C LEU A 540 9.84 -38.72 -1.98
N HIS A 541 10.66 -39.01 -0.99
CA HIS A 541 10.21 -39.42 0.34
C HIS A 541 11.03 -38.71 1.43
N ASN A 542 10.36 -37.99 2.34
CA ASN A 542 11.00 -37.25 3.44
C ASN A 542 12.09 -36.23 3.01
N GLY A 543 11.97 -35.68 1.81
CA GLY A 543 12.90 -34.69 1.28
C GLY A 543 14.13 -35.27 0.57
N GLU A 544 14.20 -36.59 0.38
CA GLU A 544 15.26 -37.30 -0.30
C GLU A 544 14.71 -38.10 -1.49
N ILE A 545 15.59 -38.49 -2.41
CA ILE A 545 15.23 -39.35 -3.52
C ILE A 545 15.19 -40.80 -3.00
N ALA A 546 14.01 -41.40 -3.03
CA ALA A 546 13.83 -42.81 -2.61
C ALA A 546 13.99 -43.78 -3.78
N GLU A 547 13.44 -43.46 -4.94
CA GLU A 547 13.47 -44.34 -6.12
C GLU A 547 13.64 -43.47 -7.38
N ILE A 548 14.36 -43.97 -8.38
CA ILE A 548 14.50 -43.38 -9.73
C ILE A 548 14.41 -44.48 -10.76
N GLY A 549 13.64 -44.30 -11.82
CA GLY A 549 13.54 -45.20 -12.95
C GLY A 549 12.41 -44.84 -13.91
N THR A 550 12.19 -45.66 -14.89
CA THR A 550 11.03 -45.60 -15.76
C THR A 550 9.79 -46.17 -15.06
N HIS A 551 8.59 -45.87 -15.56
CA HIS A 551 7.35 -46.47 -15.02
C HIS A 551 7.43 -48.03 -14.89
N LYS A 552 7.94 -48.70 -15.93
CA LYS A 552 8.05 -50.18 -15.94
C LYS A 552 9.01 -50.68 -14.88
N GLU A 553 10.16 -50.04 -14.71
CA GLU A 553 11.17 -50.42 -13.72
C GLU A 553 10.65 -50.24 -12.28
N LEU A 554 10.01 -49.11 -12.02
CA LEU A 554 9.49 -48.76 -10.70
C LEU A 554 8.29 -49.65 -10.29
N MET A 555 7.44 -50.03 -11.26
CA MET A 555 6.36 -51.00 -11.02
C MET A 555 6.91 -52.40 -10.67
N ALA A 556 8.05 -52.79 -11.27
CA ALA A 556 8.69 -54.06 -11.00
C ALA A 556 9.41 -54.10 -9.63
N LEU A 557 9.85 -52.94 -9.08
CA LEU A 557 10.53 -52.85 -7.79
C LEU A 557 9.64 -53.11 -6.57
N ASP A 558 8.30 -53.05 -6.73
CA ASP A 558 7.31 -53.22 -5.65
C ASP A 558 7.51 -52.22 -4.49
N GLY A 559 7.99 -51.04 -4.81
CA GLY A 559 8.42 -50.00 -3.88
C GLY A 559 7.34 -48.96 -3.55
N ILE A 560 7.80 -47.76 -3.20
CA ILE A 560 6.94 -46.61 -2.86
C ILE A 560 6.12 -46.18 -4.08
N TYR A 561 6.72 -46.17 -5.27
CA TYR A 561 6.04 -45.78 -6.53
C TYR A 561 4.82 -46.67 -6.80
N LYS A 562 4.97 -47.99 -6.73
CA LYS A 562 3.88 -48.91 -7.00
C LYS A 562 2.72 -48.74 -6.02
N ARG A 563 3.02 -48.55 -4.73
CA ARG A 563 1.98 -48.27 -3.72
C ARG A 563 1.22 -46.98 -3.99
N LEU A 564 1.91 -45.90 -4.40
CA LEU A 564 1.27 -44.64 -4.79
C LEU A 564 0.40 -44.84 -6.04
N TYR A 565 0.88 -45.66 -6.99
CA TYR A 565 0.15 -45.95 -8.22
C TYR A 565 -1.15 -46.74 -7.95
N GLU A 566 -1.09 -47.77 -7.14
CA GLU A 566 -2.25 -48.59 -6.78
C GLU A 566 -3.31 -47.81 -5.96
N LEU A 567 -2.90 -46.82 -5.17
CA LEU A 567 -3.82 -45.95 -4.43
C LEU A 567 -4.55 -44.98 -5.37
N ASP A 568 -3.88 -44.41 -6.38
CA ASP A 568 -4.47 -43.47 -7.33
C ASP A 568 -5.44 -44.16 -8.33
N GLU A 569 -5.26 -45.47 -8.60
CA GLU A 569 -6.20 -46.25 -9.44
C GLU A 569 -7.51 -46.60 -8.69
N GLN A 570 -7.52 -46.52 -7.37
CA GLN A 570 -8.70 -46.80 -6.53
C GLN A 570 -9.59 -45.60 -6.28
N ASP A 571 -9.08 -44.36 -6.48
CA ASP A 571 -9.81 -43.09 -6.38
C ASP A 571 -10.31 -42.66 -7.78
#